data_dcd2d9df15a80ae1065b50e9917bd386
#
_entry.id   dcd2d9df15a80ae1065b50e9917bd386
#
_cell.length_a   1.000
_cell.length_b   1.000
_cell.length_c   1.000
_cell.angle_alpha   90.00
_cell.angle_beta   90.00
_cell.angle_gamma   90.00
#
_symmetry.space_group_name_H-M   'P 1'
#
loop_
_entity.id
_entity.type
_entity.pdbx_description
1 polymer ?
#
loop_
_entity_poly.entity_id
_entity_poly.type
_entity_poly.pdbx_seq_one_letter_code
_entity_poly.pdbx_strand_id
1 'polypeptide(L)'
;MVIDMKVKKINKSSVQTDEIIKESLAIILNEKNDLNNITVTDLIKKAGISRSSFYTHYTSINDLVESIQNQTLEVLSSNMPNFNNIDDIYNYIDKIFEILKNNEFFYKSILNSDDALKFANNIIEKLTDKLLLFFHNKDIEVDFYTYGCAILIIKHFRNSKYSLEDINLFMKKTLKQLF
;
A
#
# COMPACT_ATOMS: atom_id res chain seq x y z
N MET A 1 -8.78 16.10 37.54
CA MET A 1 -8.03 16.80 36.48
C MET A 1 -8.33 16.07 35.19
N VAL A 2 -9.37 16.57 34.47
CA VAL A 2 -9.88 15.94 33.25
C VAL A 2 -9.02 16.46 32.10
N ILE A 3 -8.30 15.57 31.42
CA ILE A 3 -7.55 15.90 30.21
C ILE A 3 -8.55 15.97 29.06
N ASP A 4 -8.91 17.19 28.68
CA ASP A 4 -9.75 17.50 27.52
C ASP A 4 -8.96 17.22 26.24
N MET A 5 -9.10 16.00 25.71
CA MET A 5 -8.60 15.66 24.38
C MET A 5 -9.51 16.34 23.35
N LYS A 6 -9.14 17.55 22.91
CA LYS A 6 -9.72 18.19 21.73
C LYS A 6 -9.55 17.26 20.53
N VAL A 7 -10.60 16.51 20.21
CA VAL A 7 -10.76 15.85 18.91
C VAL A 7 -10.71 16.94 17.85
N LYS A 8 -9.61 17.01 17.10
CA LYS A 8 -9.45 17.92 15.97
C LYS A 8 -10.62 17.63 15.01
N LYS A 9 -11.58 18.53 14.89
CA LYS A 9 -12.63 18.46 13.85
C LYS A 9 -11.92 18.37 12.51
N ILE A 10 -11.93 17.20 11.87
CA ILE A 10 -11.40 17.03 10.53
C ILE A 10 -12.23 17.91 9.61
N ASN A 11 -11.62 18.96 9.08
CA ASN A 11 -12.31 19.91 8.20
C ASN A 11 -12.53 19.21 6.85
N LYS A 12 -13.77 19.15 6.35
CA LYS A 12 -14.15 18.48 5.09
C LYS A 12 -13.30 18.98 3.90
N SER A 13 -12.90 20.24 3.90
CA SER A 13 -11.96 20.82 2.93
C SER A 13 -10.53 20.27 3.03
N SER A 14 -10.08 19.92 4.24
CA SER A 14 -8.73 19.33 4.45
C SER A 14 -8.65 17.90 3.93
N VAL A 15 -9.69 17.08 4.14
CA VAL A 15 -9.76 15.71 3.59
C VAL A 15 -9.74 15.74 2.07
N GLN A 16 -10.51 16.63 1.46
CA GLN A 16 -10.55 16.77 0.01
C GLN A 16 -9.21 17.24 -0.57
N THR A 17 -8.49 18.11 0.12
CA THR A 17 -7.15 18.56 -0.29
C THR A 17 -6.14 17.41 -0.22
N ASP A 18 -6.20 16.59 0.83
CA ASP A 18 -5.35 15.40 1.00
C ASP A 18 -5.54 14.39 -0.14
N GLU A 19 -6.79 14.09 -0.50
CA GLU A 19 -7.11 13.21 -1.63
C GLU A 19 -6.56 13.75 -2.95
N ILE A 20 -6.75 15.05 -3.24
CA ILE A 20 -6.23 15.70 -4.45
C ILE A 20 -4.70 15.62 -4.52
N ILE A 21 -4.01 15.80 -3.38
CA ILE A 21 -2.54 15.67 -3.33
C ILE A 21 -2.10 14.25 -3.70
N LYS A 22 -2.74 13.22 -3.14
CA LYS A 22 -2.43 11.81 -3.40
C LYS A 22 -2.71 11.40 -4.85
N GLU A 23 -3.83 11.81 -5.40
CA GLU A 23 -4.17 11.58 -6.82
C GLU A 23 -3.17 12.27 -7.74
N SER A 24 -2.76 13.51 -7.41
CA SER A 24 -1.76 14.25 -8.19
C SER A 24 -0.40 13.57 -8.16
N LEU A 25 0.02 13.01 -7.02
CA LEU A 25 1.24 12.21 -6.92
C LEU A 25 1.17 11.00 -7.84
N ALA A 26 0.07 10.24 -7.80
CA ALA A 26 -0.12 9.07 -8.65
C ALA A 26 -0.01 9.41 -10.15
N ILE A 27 -0.63 10.53 -10.58
CA ILE A 27 -0.55 10.98 -11.98
C ILE A 27 0.88 11.34 -12.37
N ILE A 28 1.59 12.14 -11.54
CA ILE A 28 2.97 12.57 -11.86
C ILE A 28 3.92 11.37 -11.84
N LEU A 29 3.72 10.44 -10.92
CA LEU A 29 4.55 9.24 -10.84
C LEU A 29 4.38 8.36 -12.09
N ASN A 30 3.16 8.25 -12.60
CA ASN A 30 2.89 7.55 -13.86
C ASN A 30 3.52 8.25 -15.08
N GLU A 31 3.69 9.59 -15.05
CA GLU A 31 4.35 10.37 -16.09
C GLU A 31 5.88 10.27 -16.01
N LYS A 32 6.45 10.30 -14.80
CA LYS A 32 7.92 10.39 -14.57
C LYS A 32 8.58 9.05 -14.25
N ASN A 33 7.81 8.07 -13.81
CA ASN A 33 8.20 6.70 -13.41
C ASN A 33 9.30 6.60 -12.33
N ASP A 34 9.62 7.71 -11.64
CA ASP A 34 10.66 7.79 -10.61
C ASP A 34 10.26 8.85 -9.57
N LEU A 35 10.13 8.41 -8.30
CA LEU A 35 9.78 9.29 -7.17
C LEU A 35 10.84 10.38 -6.94
N ASN A 36 12.11 10.08 -7.17
CA ASN A 36 13.20 11.03 -6.95
C ASN A 36 13.13 12.24 -7.91
N ASN A 37 12.46 12.09 -9.04
CA ASN A 37 12.26 13.14 -10.03
C ASN A 37 11.00 14.00 -9.76
N ILE A 38 10.25 13.72 -8.70
CA ILE A 38 9.03 14.47 -8.34
C ILE A 38 9.37 15.55 -7.32
N THR A 39 9.06 16.80 -7.67
CA THR A 39 9.22 17.94 -6.77
C THR A 39 7.89 18.40 -6.17
N VAL A 40 7.95 19.05 -4.99
CA VAL A 40 6.76 19.71 -4.42
C VAL A 40 6.16 20.72 -5.41
N THR A 41 6.99 21.37 -6.21
CA THR A 41 6.53 22.33 -7.23
C THR A 41 5.68 21.66 -8.31
N ASP A 42 6.10 20.47 -8.80
CA ASP A 42 5.31 19.70 -9.75
C ASP A 42 3.96 19.31 -9.15
N LEU A 43 4.00 18.85 -7.90
CA LEU A 43 2.81 18.36 -7.21
C LEU A 43 1.78 19.46 -6.96
N ILE A 44 2.18 20.61 -6.41
CA ILE A 44 1.26 21.72 -6.17
C ILE A 44 0.67 22.28 -7.47
N LYS A 45 1.45 22.31 -8.55
CA LYS A 45 0.98 22.72 -9.88
C LYS A 45 -0.07 21.73 -10.41
N LYS A 46 0.17 20.42 -10.28
CA LYS A 46 -0.75 19.38 -10.73
C LYS A 46 -2.04 19.36 -9.90
N ALA A 47 -1.90 19.52 -8.58
CA ALA A 47 -3.01 19.53 -7.63
C ALA A 47 -3.83 20.83 -7.65
N GLY A 48 -3.32 21.90 -8.27
CA GLY A 48 -3.97 23.20 -8.27
C GLY A 48 -4.07 23.86 -6.90
N ILE A 49 -3.12 23.58 -5.99
CA ILE A 49 -3.11 24.09 -4.62
C ILE A 49 -1.94 25.05 -4.36
N SER A 50 -2.01 25.83 -3.29
CA SER A 50 -0.90 26.66 -2.86
C SER A 50 0.21 25.85 -2.19
N ARG A 51 1.45 26.36 -2.21
CA ARG A 51 2.58 25.78 -1.48
C ARG A 51 2.27 25.70 0.03
N SER A 52 1.65 26.71 0.60
CA SER A 52 1.23 26.72 2.01
C SER A 52 0.22 25.59 2.29
N SER A 53 -0.73 25.35 1.38
CA SER A 53 -1.70 24.26 1.51
C SER A 53 -1.02 22.91 1.54
N PHE A 54 -0.03 22.66 0.68
CA PHE A 54 0.75 21.43 0.71
C PHE A 54 1.44 21.23 2.07
N TYR A 55 2.18 22.24 2.55
CA TYR A 55 2.92 22.16 3.81
C TYR A 55 2.03 22.10 5.07
N THR A 56 0.73 22.33 4.94
CA THR A 56 -0.24 22.07 6.02
C THR A 56 -0.47 20.56 6.20
N HIS A 57 -0.28 19.76 5.13
CA HIS A 57 -0.50 18.31 5.13
C HIS A 57 0.80 17.51 5.24
N TYR A 58 1.84 17.90 4.49
CA TYR A 58 3.07 17.14 4.32
C TYR A 58 4.30 18.03 4.33
N THR A 59 5.37 17.56 4.94
CA THR A 59 6.65 18.30 4.99
C THR A 59 7.51 18.10 3.74
N SER A 60 7.30 17.00 3.00
CA SER A 60 8.05 16.63 1.80
C SER A 60 7.29 15.60 0.95
N ILE A 61 7.80 15.28 -0.24
CA ILE A 61 7.29 14.17 -1.04
C ILE A 61 7.48 12.83 -0.31
N ASN A 62 8.60 12.63 0.37
CA ASN A 62 8.84 11.41 1.14
C ASN A 62 7.84 11.23 2.28
N ASP A 63 7.51 12.31 3.00
CA ASP A 63 6.50 12.32 4.05
C ASP A 63 5.10 11.95 3.49
N LEU A 64 4.74 12.47 2.33
CA LEU A 64 3.51 12.08 1.61
C LEU A 64 3.52 10.58 1.27
N VAL A 65 4.61 10.06 0.72
CA VAL A 65 4.73 8.63 0.38
C VAL A 65 4.64 7.76 1.62
N GLU A 66 5.33 8.13 2.70
CA GLU A 66 5.27 7.43 3.98
C GLU A 66 3.85 7.45 4.57
N SER A 67 3.14 8.57 4.49
CA SER A 67 1.74 8.67 4.90
C SER A 67 0.84 7.71 4.14
N ILE A 68 1.04 7.59 2.82
CA ILE A 68 0.28 6.65 1.98
C ILE A 68 0.59 5.20 2.37
N GLN A 69 1.87 4.87 2.59
CA GLN A 69 2.29 3.54 3.06
C GLN A 69 1.63 3.20 4.40
N ASN A 70 1.68 4.13 5.36
CA ASN A 70 1.10 3.94 6.69
C ASN A 70 -0.43 3.75 6.63
N GLN A 71 -1.13 4.50 5.78
CA GLN A 71 -2.57 4.33 5.57
C GLN A 71 -2.90 2.97 4.94
N THR A 72 -2.12 2.55 3.94
CA THR A 72 -2.28 1.21 3.34
C THR A 72 -2.06 0.12 4.38
N LEU A 73 -1.01 0.26 5.21
CA LEU A 73 -0.73 -0.65 6.31
C LEU A 73 -1.85 -0.66 7.36
N GLU A 74 -2.40 0.50 7.70
CA GLU A 74 -3.51 0.59 8.64
C GLU A 74 -4.75 -0.13 8.11
N VAL A 75 -5.11 0.08 6.85
CA VAL A 75 -6.23 -0.61 6.20
C VAL A 75 -6.00 -2.12 6.17
N LEU A 76 -4.81 -2.58 5.84
CA LEU A 76 -4.46 -3.99 5.85
C LEU A 76 -4.43 -4.55 7.28
N SER A 77 -3.82 -3.85 8.24
CA SER A 77 -3.69 -4.31 9.63
C SER A 77 -5.01 -4.33 10.39
N SER A 78 -5.86 -3.30 10.22
CA SER A 78 -7.16 -3.22 10.89
C SER A 78 -8.12 -4.34 10.46
N ASN A 79 -7.87 -4.90 9.31
CA ASN A 79 -8.65 -6.02 8.74
C ASN A 79 -7.94 -7.38 8.85
N MET A 80 -6.74 -7.41 9.45
CA MET A 80 -5.99 -8.65 9.62
C MET A 80 -6.46 -9.38 10.88
N PRO A 81 -7.18 -10.49 10.75
CA PRO A 81 -7.58 -11.29 11.90
C PRO A 81 -6.36 -11.93 12.56
N ASN A 82 -6.52 -12.44 13.78
CA ASN A 82 -5.63 -13.49 14.24
C ASN A 82 -5.94 -14.74 13.42
N PHE A 83 -4.96 -15.26 12.72
CA PHE A 83 -5.11 -16.47 11.91
C PHE A 83 -5.23 -17.67 12.85
N ASN A 84 -6.40 -18.31 12.88
CA ASN A 84 -6.67 -19.52 13.67
C ASN A 84 -6.62 -20.76 12.77
N ASN A 85 -6.83 -20.57 11.48
CA ASN A 85 -6.83 -21.63 10.47
C ASN A 85 -6.43 -21.04 9.11
N ILE A 86 -6.24 -21.93 8.13
CA ILE A 86 -5.80 -21.54 6.78
C ILE A 86 -6.86 -20.70 6.03
N ASP A 87 -8.14 -20.90 6.34
CA ASP A 87 -9.24 -20.17 5.67
C ASP A 87 -9.24 -18.69 6.09
N ASP A 88 -8.81 -18.36 7.31
CA ASP A 88 -8.61 -16.98 7.73
C ASP A 88 -7.57 -16.28 6.86
N ILE A 89 -6.50 -16.98 6.50
CA ILE A 89 -5.45 -16.45 5.61
C ILE A 89 -5.99 -16.30 4.19
N TYR A 90 -6.77 -17.26 3.69
CA TYR A 90 -7.40 -17.16 2.36
C TYR A 90 -8.35 -15.97 2.26
N ASN A 91 -9.19 -15.75 3.27
CA ASN A 91 -10.10 -14.62 3.34
C ASN A 91 -9.33 -13.29 3.38
N TYR A 92 -8.20 -13.28 4.11
CA TYR A 92 -7.36 -12.09 4.16
C TYR A 92 -6.65 -11.80 2.82
N ILE A 93 -6.18 -12.83 2.12
CA ILE A 93 -5.66 -12.71 0.75
C ILE A 93 -6.74 -12.10 -0.16
N ASP A 94 -7.97 -12.62 -0.14
CA ASP A 94 -9.07 -12.05 -0.95
C ASP A 94 -9.28 -10.56 -0.69
N LYS A 95 -9.22 -10.17 0.58
CA LYS A 95 -9.37 -8.77 0.97
C LYS A 95 -8.23 -7.87 0.46
N ILE A 96 -6.99 -8.35 0.47
CA ILE A 96 -5.87 -7.63 -0.17
C ILE A 96 -6.18 -7.39 -1.64
N PHE A 97 -6.62 -8.42 -2.37
CA PHE A 97 -6.92 -8.29 -3.80
C PHE A 97 -8.12 -7.38 -4.07
N GLU A 98 -9.13 -7.38 -3.21
CA GLU A 98 -10.24 -6.42 -3.27
C GLU A 98 -9.75 -4.97 -3.12
N ILE A 99 -8.87 -4.70 -2.16
CA ILE A 99 -8.26 -3.38 -1.95
C ILE A 99 -7.45 -2.95 -3.17
N LEU A 100 -6.63 -3.85 -3.74
CA LEU A 100 -5.84 -3.57 -4.93
C LEU A 100 -6.72 -3.24 -6.14
N LYS A 101 -7.81 -4.00 -6.34
CA LYS A 101 -8.75 -3.82 -7.44
C LYS A 101 -9.56 -2.53 -7.30
N ASN A 102 -10.06 -2.23 -6.11
CA ASN A 102 -10.85 -1.02 -5.86
C ASN A 102 -10.03 0.27 -5.98
N ASN A 103 -8.70 0.19 -5.89
CA ASN A 103 -7.77 1.32 -5.99
C ASN A 103 -6.74 1.10 -7.11
N GLU A 104 -7.11 0.42 -8.19
CA GLU A 104 -6.20 -0.04 -9.24
C GLU A 104 -5.33 1.08 -9.82
N PHE A 105 -5.94 2.23 -10.15
CA PHE A 105 -5.22 3.38 -10.72
C PHE A 105 -4.07 3.84 -9.80
N PHE A 106 -4.34 3.95 -8.52
CA PHE A 106 -3.36 4.38 -7.52
C PHE A 106 -2.22 3.37 -7.38
N TYR A 107 -2.55 2.08 -7.17
CA TYR A 107 -1.52 1.04 -7.04
C TYR A 107 -0.74 0.81 -8.33
N LYS A 108 -1.39 0.94 -9.49
CA LYS A 108 -0.71 0.89 -10.79
C LYS A 108 0.36 1.95 -10.91
N SER A 109 0.06 3.19 -10.53
CA SER A 109 1.02 4.30 -10.61
C SER A 109 2.24 4.05 -9.72
N ILE A 110 2.04 3.59 -8.48
CA ILE A 110 3.13 3.36 -7.53
C ILE A 110 3.90 2.08 -7.83
N LEU A 111 3.20 0.96 -8.08
CA LEU A 111 3.84 -0.35 -8.30
C LEU A 111 4.44 -0.50 -9.69
N ASN A 112 4.10 0.38 -10.63
CA ASN A 112 4.78 0.47 -11.92
C ASN A 112 6.10 1.25 -11.85
N SER A 113 6.34 2.02 -10.80
CA SER A 113 7.56 2.80 -10.63
C SER A 113 8.77 1.94 -10.27
N ASP A 114 9.97 2.51 -10.41
CA ASP A 114 11.22 1.85 -10.02
C ASP A 114 11.32 1.66 -8.49
N ASP A 115 10.59 2.48 -7.72
CA ASP A 115 10.51 2.40 -6.26
C ASP A 115 9.45 1.39 -5.74
N ALA A 116 8.81 0.62 -6.61
CA ALA A 116 7.71 -0.29 -6.25
C ALA A 116 8.05 -1.24 -5.08
N LEU A 117 9.23 -1.87 -5.11
CA LEU A 117 9.69 -2.73 -4.02
C LEU A 117 9.92 -1.96 -2.73
N LYS A 118 10.53 -0.78 -2.81
CA LYS A 118 10.75 0.07 -1.64
C LYS A 118 9.43 0.48 -1.00
N PHE A 119 8.43 0.83 -1.82
CA PHE A 119 7.08 1.11 -1.33
C PHE A 119 6.44 -0.11 -0.65
N ALA A 120 6.56 -1.30 -1.26
CA ALA A 120 5.93 -2.51 -0.76
C ALA A 120 6.63 -3.10 0.48
N ASN A 121 7.92 -2.81 0.70
CA ASN A 121 8.75 -3.52 1.69
C ASN A 121 8.16 -3.47 3.11
N ASN A 122 7.75 -2.29 3.59
CA ASN A 122 7.14 -2.16 4.91
C ASN A 122 5.85 -2.98 5.07
N ILE A 123 5.09 -3.12 3.98
CA ILE A 123 3.86 -3.92 3.94
C ILE A 123 4.23 -5.41 4.00
N ILE A 124 5.22 -5.82 3.20
CA ILE A 124 5.71 -7.20 3.14
C ILE A 124 6.23 -7.63 4.51
N GLU A 125 7.10 -6.83 5.15
CA GLU A 125 7.67 -7.15 6.45
C GLU A 125 6.58 -7.39 7.51
N LYS A 126 5.59 -6.50 7.61
CA LYS A 126 4.50 -6.67 8.58
C LYS A 126 3.61 -7.88 8.28
N LEU A 127 3.38 -8.22 7.01
CA LEU A 127 2.67 -9.42 6.62
C LEU A 127 3.47 -10.68 6.95
N THR A 128 4.78 -10.66 6.69
CA THR A 128 5.71 -11.72 7.04
C THR A 128 5.69 -11.99 8.55
N ASP A 129 5.85 -10.96 9.38
CA ASP A 129 5.81 -11.07 10.84
C ASP A 129 4.52 -11.77 11.32
N LYS A 130 3.38 -11.41 10.75
CA LYS A 130 2.08 -12.01 11.10
C LYS A 130 1.97 -13.47 10.68
N LEU A 131 2.47 -13.83 9.51
CA LEU A 131 2.48 -15.21 9.03
C LEU A 131 3.44 -16.08 9.84
N LEU A 132 4.58 -15.55 10.27
CA LEU A 132 5.53 -16.24 11.15
C LEU A 132 4.92 -16.57 12.53
N LEU A 133 4.01 -15.74 13.04
CA LEU A 133 3.27 -16.07 14.27
C LEU A 133 2.33 -17.25 14.09
N PHE A 134 1.87 -17.53 12.88
CA PHE A 134 1.00 -18.65 12.55
C PHE A 134 1.79 -19.90 12.11
N PHE A 135 2.78 -19.71 11.23
CA PHE A 135 3.62 -20.79 10.70
C PHE A 135 4.95 -20.88 11.44
N HIS A 136 4.92 -21.45 12.64
CA HIS A 136 6.13 -21.60 13.45
C HIS A 136 7.21 -22.44 12.75
N ASN A 137 8.47 -22.01 12.84
CA ASN A 137 9.64 -22.69 12.25
C ASN A 137 9.61 -22.83 10.71
N LYS A 138 8.97 -21.87 10.03
CA LYS A 138 8.82 -21.82 8.56
C LYS A 138 9.36 -20.50 7.97
N ASP A 139 10.43 -19.98 8.56
CA ASP A 139 10.91 -18.61 8.25
C ASP A 139 11.26 -18.45 6.77
N ILE A 140 12.00 -19.41 6.20
CA ILE A 140 12.42 -19.36 4.78
C ILE A 140 11.21 -19.47 3.86
N GLU A 141 10.26 -20.38 4.17
CA GLU A 141 9.07 -20.60 3.36
C GLU A 141 8.16 -19.35 3.39
N VAL A 142 8.01 -18.72 4.57
CA VAL A 142 7.21 -17.50 4.72
C VAL A 142 7.84 -16.34 3.97
N ASP A 143 9.14 -16.11 4.12
CA ASP A 143 9.87 -15.08 3.36
C ASP A 143 9.74 -15.31 1.85
N PHE A 144 10.04 -16.51 1.38
CA PHE A 144 9.90 -16.87 -0.04
C PHE A 144 8.47 -16.61 -0.55
N TYR A 145 7.47 -16.98 0.23
CA TYR A 145 6.07 -16.82 -0.13
C TYR A 145 5.68 -15.34 -0.21
N THR A 146 5.97 -14.55 0.83
CA THR A 146 5.55 -13.14 0.91
C THR A 146 6.23 -12.28 -0.16
N TYR A 147 7.55 -12.40 -0.32
CA TYR A 147 8.28 -11.68 -1.37
C TYR A 147 7.92 -12.17 -2.77
N GLY A 148 7.74 -13.47 -2.96
CA GLY A 148 7.31 -14.04 -4.25
C GLY A 148 5.95 -13.50 -4.68
N CYS A 149 4.98 -13.46 -3.75
CA CYS A 149 3.65 -12.91 -4.00
C CYS A 149 3.69 -11.42 -4.33
N ALA A 150 4.46 -10.63 -3.59
CA ALA A 150 4.62 -9.20 -3.85
C ALA A 150 5.20 -8.93 -5.25
N ILE A 151 6.21 -9.69 -5.68
CA ILE A 151 6.77 -9.58 -7.03
C ILE A 151 5.74 -9.91 -8.12
N LEU A 152 4.87 -10.89 -7.91
CA LEU A 152 3.81 -11.22 -8.87
C LEU A 152 2.80 -10.06 -9.00
N ILE A 153 2.40 -9.45 -7.88
CA ILE A 153 1.52 -8.27 -7.85
C ILE A 153 2.20 -7.09 -8.58
N ILE A 154 3.46 -6.80 -8.30
CA ILE A 154 4.22 -5.75 -8.99
C ILE A 154 4.28 -6.04 -10.50
N LYS A 155 4.51 -7.28 -10.92
CA LYS A 155 4.53 -7.67 -12.34
C LYS A 155 3.17 -7.51 -13.01
N HIS A 156 2.06 -7.74 -12.30
CA HIS A 156 0.72 -7.44 -12.82
C HIS A 156 0.62 -5.96 -13.20
N PHE A 157 0.95 -5.06 -12.25
CA PHE A 157 0.81 -3.62 -12.49
C PHE A 157 1.79 -3.06 -13.52
N ARG A 158 2.99 -3.66 -13.66
CA ARG A 158 4.01 -3.23 -14.64
C ARG A 158 3.71 -3.64 -16.07
N ASN A 159 3.26 -4.85 -16.30
CA ASN A 159 3.15 -5.38 -17.66
C ASN A 159 1.92 -6.24 -17.92
N SER A 160 1.01 -6.32 -16.97
CA SER A 160 -0.24 -7.10 -17.04
C SER A 160 -0.03 -8.58 -17.44
N LYS A 161 1.16 -9.14 -17.13
CA LYS A 161 1.53 -10.51 -17.52
C LYS A 161 0.62 -11.56 -16.88
N TYR A 162 0.15 -11.28 -15.66
CA TYR A 162 -0.74 -12.16 -14.90
C TYR A 162 -1.95 -11.36 -14.46
N SER A 163 -3.14 -11.94 -14.43
CA SER A 163 -4.29 -11.27 -13.82
C SER A 163 -4.22 -11.28 -12.29
N LEU A 164 -4.90 -10.35 -11.64
CA LEU A 164 -5.01 -10.37 -10.16
C LEU A 164 -5.71 -11.64 -9.69
N GLU A 165 -6.69 -12.13 -10.44
CA GLU A 165 -7.41 -13.37 -10.17
C GLU A 165 -6.49 -14.59 -10.22
N ASP A 166 -5.64 -14.70 -11.25
CA ASP A 166 -4.68 -15.79 -11.38
C ASP A 166 -3.64 -15.77 -10.24
N ILE A 167 -3.17 -14.58 -9.87
CA ILE A 167 -2.22 -14.41 -8.76
C ILE A 167 -2.88 -14.83 -7.44
N ASN A 168 -4.10 -14.38 -7.17
CA ASN A 168 -4.85 -14.75 -5.96
C ASN A 168 -4.99 -16.28 -5.83
N LEU A 169 -5.45 -16.93 -6.91
CA LEU A 169 -5.62 -18.39 -6.95
C LEU A 169 -4.28 -19.11 -6.74
N PHE A 170 -3.23 -18.64 -7.41
CA PHE A 170 -1.88 -19.18 -7.26
C PHE A 170 -1.36 -19.04 -5.82
N MET A 171 -1.54 -17.88 -5.20
CA MET A 171 -1.14 -17.63 -3.81
C MET A 171 -1.78 -18.61 -2.83
N LYS A 172 -3.10 -18.82 -2.92
CA LYS A 172 -3.83 -19.77 -2.07
C LYS A 172 -3.37 -21.21 -2.30
N LYS A 173 -3.18 -21.61 -3.56
CA LYS A 173 -2.69 -22.94 -3.92
C LYS A 173 -1.29 -23.20 -3.37
N THR A 174 -0.40 -22.23 -3.53
CA THR A 174 0.99 -22.33 -3.07
C THR A 174 1.07 -22.38 -1.55
N LEU A 175 0.28 -21.54 -0.85
CA LEU A 175 0.20 -21.56 0.60
C LEU A 175 -0.15 -22.97 1.12
N LYS A 176 -1.16 -23.60 0.55
CA LYS A 176 -1.57 -24.98 0.91
C LYS A 176 -0.50 -26.03 0.66
N GLN A 177 0.46 -25.79 -0.25
CA GLN A 177 1.53 -26.71 -0.60
C GLN A 177 2.79 -26.52 0.24
N LEU A 178 3.05 -25.30 0.71
CA LEU A 178 4.24 -24.96 1.49
C LEU A 178 4.04 -25.21 2.98
N PHE A 179 2.82 -25.14 3.45
CA PHE A 179 2.44 -25.19 4.85
C PHE A 179 1.43 -26.29 5.15
#